data_080fee20bfc584a249cbcd5894e9a744
#
_entry.id   080fee20bfc584a249cbcd5894e9a744
#
_cell.length_a   1.000
_cell.length_b   1.000
_cell.length_c   1.000
_cell.angle_alpha   90.00
_cell.angle_beta   90.00
_cell.angle_gamma   90.00
#
_symmetry.space_group_name_H-M   'P 1'
#
loop_
_entity.id
_entity.type
_entity.pdbx_description
1 polymer ?
#
loop_
_entity_poly.entity_id
_entity_poly.type
_entity_poly.pdbx_seq_one_letter_code
_entity_poly.pdbx_strand_id
1 'polypeptide(L)'
;MAKRETIAEQAHKHYEPGVPFEIPIPTESVYHLLEDAAKRYPNTVALDYFGKTITYAEVLDQAERGAQVLTDLGVERGDVVALSLPNCPQAFVAFYACQRIGAVAAQHNPMAPADEIAGQVARHKAKVAIAWEGSVAHLPIGGDSTLETVLSVDITAHMPAKNRILLTLPVKAARKQRASLRSPVPSSALSWDRAVREASPLPAHYPHAKVDDIAVILHTGGTNGVPKSVPLTHRNLGANVDQCLFWVFKLHEGAEVFFSLLPYFHAFGLTFFLLASVKKAATQVVLPKFDVDLALEAHRRRPVTFFVGVPPMFERIAKGALETGTDISTIRFAVSGAMPLSEKVAHLWQSASHGIILEGYGLSETSPVISGSPLSNNRRLGTLGLPFPSTQVRLVDLDDPTKDVKEGVRGEILVKGPQVFSGYLNAPEETARAFTEDGWFRTGDVAINDDGYLYMEDRIKELILSGGFNVYPSQVEEVMRLYPGVRDVAVVGYPVDDSREVVAAALVMDEGATLPTLEQVREWAGEKLSAYAIPRKLE
;
A
#
# COMPACT_ATOMS: atom_id res chain seq x y z
N MET A 1 40.55 7.23 13.27
CA MET A 1 39.17 7.39 13.75
C MET A 1 38.47 6.06 13.52
N ALA A 2 37.78 5.50 14.53
CA ALA A 2 36.97 4.33 14.32
C ALA A 2 35.87 4.68 13.29
N LYS A 3 35.62 3.79 12.32
CA LYS A 3 34.55 3.95 11.33
C LYS A 3 33.23 4.03 12.10
N ARG A 4 32.47 5.10 11.90
CA ARG A 4 31.14 5.23 12.51
C ARG A 4 30.25 4.12 11.96
N GLU A 5 29.57 3.42 12.84
CA GLU A 5 28.61 2.39 12.50
C GLU A 5 27.41 3.01 11.74
N THR A 6 26.97 2.36 10.68
CA THR A 6 25.80 2.78 9.90
C THR A 6 24.51 2.44 10.64
N ILE A 7 23.41 3.11 10.31
CA ILE A 7 22.08 2.81 10.88
C ILE A 7 21.70 1.34 10.64
N ALA A 8 22.01 0.78 9.46
CA ALA A 8 21.73 -0.62 9.15
C ALA A 8 22.56 -1.59 10.02
N GLU A 9 23.83 -1.27 10.31
CA GLU A 9 24.68 -2.07 11.21
C GLU A 9 24.19 -1.99 12.68
N GLN A 10 23.72 -0.81 13.14
CA GLN A 10 23.07 -0.66 14.44
C GLN A 10 21.80 -1.51 14.52
N ALA A 11 20.92 -1.37 13.52
CA ALA A 11 19.65 -2.10 13.43
C ALA A 11 19.83 -3.62 13.45
N HIS A 12 20.85 -4.13 12.78
CA HIS A 12 21.14 -5.57 12.71
C HIS A 12 21.37 -6.22 14.07
N LYS A 13 21.85 -5.47 15.06
CA LYS A 13 22.03 -5.97 16.44
C LYS A 13 20.69 -6.33 17.12
N HIS A 14 19.61 -5.75 16.64
CA HIS A 14 18.26 -5.93 17.16
C HIS A 14 17.40 -6.87 16.32
N TYR A 15 17.96 -7.42 15.23
CA TYR A 15 17.24 -8.39 14.41
C TYR A 15 16.99 -9.68 15.18
N GLU A 16 15.86 -10.31 14.87
CA GLU A 16 15.59 -11.64 15.41
C GLU A 16 16.59 -12.68 14.86
N PRO A 17 16.95 -13.67 15.69
CA PRO A 17 17.79 -14.77 15.22
C PRO A 17 17.20 -15.44 13.97
N GLY A 18 18.00 -15.51 12.90
CA GLY A 18 17.59 -16.08 11.61
C GLY A 18 17.11 -15.06 10.58
N VAL A 19 16.93 -13.78 10.95
CA VAL A 19 16.75 -12.70 9.97
C VAL A 19 18.14 -12.30 9.45
N PRO A 20 18.42 -12.45 8.14
CA PRO A 20 19.73 -12.15 7.57
C PRO A 20 19.96 -10.61 7.51
N PHE A 21 21.23 -10.20 7.48
CA PHE A 21 21.57 -8.79 7.18
C PHE A 21 21.33 -8.45 5.71
N GLU A 22 21.61 -9.39 4.82
CA GLU A 22 21.40 -9.26 3.38
C GLU A 22 20.52 -10.41 2.87
N ILE A 23 19.65 -10.13 1.91
CA ILE A 23 18.85 -11.12 1.20
C ILE A 23 19.51 -11.54 -0.11
N PRO A 24 19.25 -12.74 -0.63
CA PRO A 24 19.54 -13.08 -2.01
C PRO A 24 18.78 -12.15 -2.95
N ILE A 25 19.48 -11.59 -3.94
CA ILE A 25 18.83 -10.72 -4.93
C ILE A 25 18.04 -11.58 -5.92
N PRO A 26 16.74 -11.28 -6.16
CA PRO A 26 15.91 -12.03 -7.11
C PRO A 26 16.50 -12.03 -8.53
N THR A 27 16.42 -13.18 -9.18
CA THR A 27 16.90 -13.38 -10.56
C THR A 27 15.79 -13.70 -11.56
N GLU A 28 14.57 -13.92 -11.06
CA GLU A 28 13.39 -14.31 -11.83
C GLU A 28 12.28 -13.27 -11.71
N SER A 29 11.34 -13.29 -12.67
CA SER A 29 10.17 -12.43 -12.64
C SER A 29 9.20 -12.85 -11.53
N VAL A 30 8.34 -11.92 -11.07
CA VAL A 30 7.32 -12.23 -10.05
C VAL A 30 6.25 -13.22 -10.53
N TYR A 31 6.16 -13.49 -11.86
CA TYR A 31 5.29 -14.54 -12.36
C TYR A 31 5.66 -15.92 -11.82
N HIS A 32 6.95 -16.20 -11.64
CA HIS A 32 7.45 -17.48 -11.10
C HIS A 32 6.92 -17.77 -9.68
N LEU A 33 6.51 -16.75 -8.91
CA LEU A 33 5.87 -16.97 -7.62
C LEU A 33 4.58 -17.80 -7.75
N LEU A 34 3.76 -17.51 -8.79
CA LEU A 34 2.53 -18.24 -9.04
C LEU A 34 2.82 -19.63 -9.63
N GLU A 35 3.77 -19.76 -10.56
CA GLU A 35 4.16 -21.05 -11.11
C GLU A 35 4.65 -22.00 -10.01
N ASP A 36 5.54 -21.53 -9.14
CA ASP A 36 6.08 -22.31 -8.04
C ASP A 36 4.99 -22.71 -7.03
N ALA A 37 4.11 -21.76 -6.64
CA ALA A 37 3.00 -22.07 -5.76
C ALA A 37 2.05 -23.10 -6.36
N ALA A 38 1.68 -22.97 -7.64
CA ALA A 38 0.82 -23.92 -8.32
C ALA A 38 1.47 -25.30 -8.52
N LYS A 39 2.79 -25.32 -8.76
CA LYS A 39 3.55 -26.58 -8.91
C LYS A 39 3.64 -27.35 -7.60
N ARG A 40 3.93 -26.66 -6.48
CA ARG A 40 4.14 -27.29 -5.18
C ARG A 40 2.85 -27.52 -4.40
N TYR A 41 1.85 -26.66 -4.59
CA TYR A 41 0.59 -26.62 -3.86
C TYR A 41 -0.64 -26.53 -4.77
N PRO A 42 -0.79 -27.37 -5.82
CA PRO A 42 -1.82 -27.20 -6.86
C PRO A 42 -3.25 -27.19 -6.32
N ASN A 43 -3.51 -27.97 -5.27
CA ASN A 43 -4.84 -28.14 -4.67
C ASN A 43 -5.11 -27.20 -3.49
N THR A 44 -4.11 -26.44 -3.04
CA THR A 44 -4.31 -25.42 -1.99
C THR A 44 -5.18 -24.31 -2.53
N VAL A 45 -6.13 -23.86 -1.75
CA VAL A 45 -6.98 -22.72 -2.09
C VAL A 45 -6.12 -21.46 -2.15
N ALA A 46 -6.04 -20.83 -3.30
CA ALA A 46 -5.37 -19.55 -3.48
C ALA A 46 -6.29 -18.40 -3.06
N LEU A 47 -7.55 -18.42 -3.52
CA LEU A 47 -8.50 -17.34 -3.29
C LEU A 47 -9.81 -17.90 -2.71
N ASP A 48 -10.32 -17.26 -1.67
CA ASP A 48 -11.68 -17.42 -1.13
C ASP A 48 -12.44 -16.10 -1.30
N TYR A 49 -13.38 -16.07 -2.21
CA TYR A 49 -14.20 -14.91 -2.52
C TYR A 49 -15.65 -15.15 -2.16
N PHE A 50 -16.11 -14.61 -1.04
CA PHE A 50 -17.44 -14.85 -0.47
C PHE A 50 -17.76 -16.33 -0.25
N GLY A 51 -16.78 -17.20 -0.06
CA GLY A 51 -16.91 -18.64 0.14
C GLY A 51 -16.82 -19.48 -1.13
N LYS A 52 -16.71 -18.88 -2.31
CA LYS A 52 -16.28 -19.58 -3.51
C LYS A 52 -14.77 -19.61 -3.56
N THR A 53 -14.20 -20.80 -3.64
CA THR A 53 -12.76 -21.01 -3.64
C THR A 53 -12.23 -21.27 -5.03
N ILE A 54 -10.97 -20.87 -5.26
CA ILE A 54 -10.19 -21.12 -6.47
C ILE A 54 -8.81 -21.60 -6.01
N THR A 55 -8.37 -22.74 -6.52
CA THR A 55 -7.06 -23.35 -6.19
C THR A 55 -5.91 -22.67 -6.94
N TYR A 56 -4.67 -22.91 -6.52
CA TYR A 56 -3.48 -22.40 -7.24
C TYR A 56 -3.39 -22.94 -8.67
N ALA A 57 -3.74 -24.21 -8.91
CA ALA A 57 -3.77 -24.77 -10.26
C ALA A 57 -4.82 -24.08 -11.15
N GLU A 58 -6.02 -23.80 -10.60
CA GLU A 58 -7.08 -23.10 -11.33
C GLU A 58 -6.73 -21.64 -11.61
N VAL A 59 -6.08 -20.95 -10.65
CA VAL A 59 -5.62 -19.56 -10.87
C VAL A 59 -4.53 -19.50 -11.92
N LEU A 60 -3.58 -20.45 -11.92
CA LEU A 60 -2.53 -20.52 -12.94
C LEU A 60 -3.13 -20.73 -14.32
N ASP A 61 -4.07 -21.69 -14.49
CA ASP A 61 -4.75 -21.92 -15.77
C ASP A 61 -5.48 -20.65 -16.26
N GLN A 62 -6.19 -19.96 -15.35
CA GLN A 62 -6.86 -18.71 -15.70
C GLN A 62 -5.88 -17.59 -16.07
N ALA A 63 -4.72 -17.49 -15.41
CA ALA A 63 -3.69 -16.52 -15.73
C ALA A 63 -3.06 -16.79 -17.10
N GLU A 64 -2.78 -18.05 -17.44
CA GLU A 64 -2.27 -18.45 -18.76
C GLU A 64 -3.28 -18.16 -19.87
N ARG A 65 -4.58 -18.41 -19.65
CA ARG A 65 -5.67 -18.05 -20.58
C ARG A 65 -5.81 -16.53 -20.72
N GLY A 66 -5.72 -15.80 -19.61
CA GLY A 66 -5.73 -14.33 -19.63
C GLY A 66 -4.54 -13.76 -20.39
N ALA A 67 -3.37 -14.37 -20.23
CA ALA A 67 -2.16 -14.03 -20.98
C ALA A 67 -2.36 -14.24 -22.51
N GLN A 68 -3.01 -15.35 -22.91
CA GLN A 68 -3.37 -15.58 -24.32
C GLN A 68 -4.33 -14.51 -24.85
N VAL A 69 -5.36 -14.13 -24.06
CA VAL A 69 -6.29 -13.04 -24.44
C VAL A 69 -5.53 -11.74 -24.69
N LEU A 70 -4.58 -11.38 -23.82
CA LEU A 70 -3.77 -10.17 -24.00
C LEU A 70 -2.90 -10.26 -25.27
N THR A 71 -2.29 -11.41 -25.52
CA THR A 71 -1.48 -11.64 -26.71
C THR A 71 -2.32 -11.58 -27.99
N ASP A 72 -3.54 -12.13 -27.99
CA ASP A 72 -4.48 -12.07 -29.11
C ASP A 72 -4.94 -10.62 -29.41
N LEU A 73 -4.92 -9.76 -28.41
CA LEU A 73 -5.17 -8.31 -28.54
C LEU A 73 -3.91 -7.51 -28.94
N GLY A 74 -2.81 -8.19 -29.25
CA GLY A 74 -1.57 -7.56 -29.68
C GLY A 74 -0.74 -6.93 -28.56
N VAL A 75 -0.95 -7.35 -27.31
CA VAL A 75 -0.10 -6.90 -26.18
C VAL A 75 1.21 -7.68 -26.20
N GLU A 76 2.31 -6.96 -26.26
CA GLU A 76 3.66 -7.50 -26.27
C GLU A 76 4.40 -7.18 -24.96
N ARG A 77 5.58 -7.80 -24.76
CA ARG A 77 6.44 -7.51 -23.62
C ARG A 77 6.82 -6.03 -23.56
N GLY A 78 6.61 -5.40 -22.42
CA GLY A 78 6.85 -3.98 -22.18
C GLY A 78 5.66 -3.07 -22.51
N ASP A 79 4.64 -3.57 -23.20
CA ASP A 79 3.38 -2.84 -23.37
C ASP A 79 2.65 -2.67 -22.02
N VAL A 80 1.94 -1.57 -21.86
CA VAL A 80 1.21 -1.27 -20.65
C VAL A 80 -0.26 -1.69 -20.77
N VAL A 81 -0.73 -2.44 -19.77
CA VAL A 81 -2.14 -2.78 -19.58
C VAL A 81 -2.68 -2.03 -18.35
N ALA A 82 -3.72 -1.23 -18.54
CA ALA A 82 -4.37 -0.51 -17.44
C ALA A 82 -5.30 -1.45 -16.65
N LEU A 83 -5.06 -1.62 -15.35
CA LEU A 83 -5.90 -2.42 -14.46
C LEU A 83 -6.68 -1.48 -13.53
N SER A 84 -7.99 -1.34 -13.75
CA SER A 84 -8.89 -0.51 -12.94
C SER A 84 -9.91 -1.40 -12.21
N LEU A 85 -9.45 -2.09 -11.17
CA LEU A 85 -10.17 -3.19 -10.53
C LEU A 85 -10.14 -3.09 -9.01
N PRO A 86 -11.27 -3.32 -8.31
CA PRO A 86 -11.24 -3.61 -6.88
C PRO A 86 -10.68 -5.02 -6.64
N ASN A 87 -10.41 -5.36 -5.37
CA ASN A 87 -9.98 -6.69 -5.02
C ASN A 87 -11.02 -7.74 -5.42
N CYS A 88 -10.68 -8.60 -6.34
CA CYS A 88 -11.51 -9.70 -6.82
C CYS A 88 -10.61 -10.77 -7.49
N PRO A 89 -11.11 -11.98 -7.70
CA PRO A 89 -10.33 -13.03 -8.38
C PRO A 89 -9.84 -12.60 -9.76
N GLN A 90 -10.66 -11.86 -10.52
CA GLN A 90 -10.29 -11.38 -11.84
C GLN A 90 -9.13 -10.38 -11.81
N ALA A 91 -9.04 -9.52 -10.77
CA ALA A 91 -7.92 -8.60 -10.60
C ALA A 91 -6.61 -9.35 -10.38
N PHE A 92 -6.66 -10.43 -9.58
CA PHE A 92 -5.53 -11.33 -9.36
C PHE A 92 -5.09 -12.01 -10.67
N VAL A 93 -6.03 -12.60 -11.40
CA VAL A 93 -5.78 -13.26 -12.69
C VAL A 93 -5.23 -12.28 -13.72
N ALA A 94 -5.82 -11.08 -13.84
CA ALA A 94 -5.37 -10.04 -14.77
C ALA A 94 -3.95 -9.57 -14.49
N PHE A 95 -3.60 -9.39 -13.19
CA PHE A 95 -2.25 -9.07 -12.80
C PHE A 95 -1.25 -10.13 -13.29
N TYR A 96 -1.49 -11.41 -12.95
CA TYR A 96 -0.59 -12.49 -13.33
C TYR A 96 -0.58 -12.78 -14.84
N ALA A 97 -1.68 -12.52 -15.56
CA ALA A 97 -1.71 -12.57 -17.02
C ALA A 97 -0.75 -11.55 -17.64
N CYS A 98 -0.70 -10.31 -17.12
CA CYS A 98 0.29 -9.32 -17.54
C CYS A 98 1.73 -9.80 -17.25
N GLN A 99 1.98 -10.29 -16.01
CA GLN A 99 3.32 -10.75 -15.62
C GLN A 99 3.80 -11.93 -16.48
N ARG A 100 2.89 -12.79 -16.95
CA ARG A 100 3.20 -13.97 -17.79
C ARG A 100 3.83 -13.60 -19.11
N ILE A 101 3.34 -12.56 -19.77
CA ILE A 101 3.81 -12.10 -21.07
C ILE A 101 4.84 -10.96 -20.97
N GLY A 102 5.16 -10.52 -19.76
CA GLY A 102 6.04 -9.37 -19.53
C GLY A 102 5.43 -8.03 -19.88
N ALA A 103 4.10 -7.93 -19.89
CA ALA A 103 3.39 -6.67 -19.97
C ALA A 103 3.40 -5.95 -18.62
N VAL A 104 3.40 -4.63 -18.66
CA VAL A 104 3.41 -3.77 -17.47
C VAL A 104 1.99 -3.56 -16.95
N ALA A 105 1.71 -3.98 -15.72
CA ALA A 105 0.41 -3.77 -15.07
C ALA A 105 0.34 -2.36 -14.47
N ALA A 106 -0.33 -1.40 -15.14
CA ALA A 106 -0.58 -0.08 -14.58
C ALA A 106 -1.82 -0.13 -13.68
N GLN A 107 -1.61 0.06 -12.38
CA GLN A 107 -2.64 -0.11 -11.35
C GLN A 107 -3.37 1.22 -11.10
N HIS A 108 -4.67 1.23 -11.33
CA HIS A 108 -5.53 2.40 -11.13
C HIS A 108 -6.51 2.19 -10.00
N ASN A 109 -6.79 3.25 -9.25
CA ASN A 109 -7.91 3.25 -8.33
C ASN A 109 -9.23 3.23 -9.15
N PRO A 110 -10.06 2.18 -9.05
CA PRO A 110 -11.29 2.08 -9.85
C PRO A 110 -12.35 3.12 -9.47
N MET A 111 -12.15 3.84 -8.35
CA MET A 111 -13.03 4.91 -7.89
C MET A 111 -12.46 6.31 -8.16
N ALA A 112 -11.29 6.41 -8.81
CA ALA A 112 -10.70 7.71 -9.15
C ALA A 112 -11.57 8.48 -10.17
N PRO A 113 -11.53 9.82 -10.12
CA PRO A 113 -12.19 10.67 -11.13
C PRO A 113 -11.67 10.38 -12.56
N ALA A 114 -12.53 10.57 -13.56
CA ALA A 114 -12.18 10.30 -14.95
C ALA A 114 -10.96 11.09 -15.44
N ASP A 115 -10.85 12.36 -15.06
CA ASP A 115 -9.72 13.22 -15.44
C ASP A 115 -8.39 12.73 -14.86
N GLU A 116 -8.41 12.19 -13.63
CA GLU A 116 -7.22 11.59 -13.01
C GLU A 116 -6.77 10.35 -13.78
N ILE A 117 -7.70 9.44 -14.08
CA ILE A 117 -7.41 8.23 -14.87
C ILE A 117 -6.93 8.61 -16.28
N ALA A 118 -7.56 9.58 -16.92
CA ALA A 118 -7.17 10.06 -18.23
C ALA A 118 -5.72 10.60 -18.23
N GLY A 119 -5.35 11.40 -17.23
CA GLY A 119 -3.99 11.90 -17.07
C GLY A 119 -2.96 10.79 -16.80
N GLN A 120 -3.34 9.74 -16.08
CA GLN A 120 -2.50 8.56 -15.85
C GLN A 120 -2.32 7.75 -17.14
N VAL A 121 -3.40 7.46 -17.88
CA VAL A 121 -3.37 6.73 -19.17
C VAL A 121 -2.52 7.49 -20.20
N ALA A 122 -2.68 8.80 -20.31
CA ALA A 122 -1.87 9.63 -21.21
C ALA A 122 -0.35 9.51 -20.94
N ARG A 123 0.04 9.32 -19.67
CA ARG A 123 1.45 9.17 -19.29
C ARG A 123 2.04 7.80 -19.63
N HIS A 124 1.33 6.72 -19.31
CA HIS A 124 1.84 5.35 -19.52
C HIS A 124 1.40 4.73 -20.85
N LYS A 125 0.50 5.39 -21.60
CA LYS A 125 0.10 5.03 -22.98
C LYS A 125 -0.43 3.59 -23.12
N ALA A 126 -1.23 3.12 -22.16
CA ALA A 126 -1.86 1.80 -22.29
C ALA A 126 -2.76 1.74 -23.51
N LYS A 127 -2.73 0.61 -24.24
CA LYS A 127 -3.62 0.31 -25.35
C LYS A 127 -4.81 -0.55 -24.95
N VAL A 128 -4.65 -1.34 -23.90
CA VAL A 128 -5.66 -2.25 -23.36
C VAL A 128 -5.94 -1.89 -21.91
N ALA A 129 -7.21 -1.90 -21.53
CA ALA A 129 -7.62 -1.82 -20.13
C ALA A 129 -8.45 -3.03 -19.72
N ILE A 130 -8.22 -3.55 -18.52
CA ILE A 130 -9.09 -4.49 -17.83
C ILE A 130 -9.71 -3.75 -16.66
N ALA A 131 -11.03 -3.58 -16.67
CA ALA A 131 -11.69 -2.65 -15.76
C ALA A 131 -12.99 -3.24 -15.19
N TRP A 132 -13.21 -3.02 -13.90
CA TRP A 132 -14.51 -3.27 -13.29
C TRP A 132 -15.60 -2.46 -14.01
N GLU A 133 -16.79 -3.07 -14.23
CA GLU A 133 -17.91 -2.42 -14.90
C GLU A 133 -18.18 -0.99 -14.38
N GLY A 134 -18.05 -0.77 -13.06
CA GLY A 134 -18.26 0.54 -12.44
C GLY A 134 -17.20 1.58 -12.78
N SER A 135 -16.00 1.17 -13.21
CA SER A 135 -14.91 2.08 -13.58
C SER A 135 -14.77 2.30 -15.10
N VAL A 136 -15.47 1.50 -15.94
CA VAL A 136 -15.38 1.61 -17.41
C VAL A 136 -15.73 3.02 -17.90
N ALA A 137 -16.74 3.65 -17.30
CA ALA A 137 -17.15 5.01 -17.67
C ALA A 137 -16.10 6.10 -17.36
N HIS A 138 -15.11 5.81 -16.52
CA HIS A 138 -14.01 6.73 -16.17
C HIS A 138 -12.81 6.59 -17.09
N LEU A 139 -12.78 5.58 -17.96
CA LEU A 139 -11.67 5.35 -18.87
C LEU A 139 -11.74 6.30 -20.08
N PRO A 140 -10.60 6.86 -20.52
CA PRO A 140 -10.54 7.73 -21.68
C PRO A 140 -10.57 6.90 -22.98
N ILE A 141 -11.76 6.49 -23.42
CA ILE A 141 -11.94 5.70 -24.64
C ILE A 141 -12.23 6.63 -25.83
N GLY A 142 -11.46 6.50 -26.91
CA GLY A 142 -11.61 7.32 -28.10
C GLY A 142 -10.89 8.68 -28.04
N GLY A 143 -11.09 9.54 -29.04
CA GLY A 143 -10.37 10.80 -29.20
C GLY A 143 -8.86 10.58 -29.36
N ASP A 144 -8.05 11.35 -28.63
CA ASP A 144 -6.57 11.27 -28.66
C ASP A 144 -5.99 10.23 -27.69
N SER A 145 -6.83 9.41 -27.05
CA SER A 145 -6.38 8.37 -26.13
C SER A 145 -5.72 7.21 -26.87
N THR A 146 -4.67 6.66 -26.26
CA THR A 146 -4.02 5.43 -26.74
C THR A 146 -4.83 4.18 -26.45
N LEU A 147 -5.89 4.28 -25.61
CA LEU A 147 -6.70 3.15 -25.18
C LEU A 147 -7.64 2.70 -26.29
N GLU A 148 -7.37 1.55 -26.88
CA GLU A 148 -8.09 0.98 -28.03
C GLU A 148 -9.13 -0.06 -27.59
N THR A 149 -8.82 -0.87 -26.60
CA THR A 149 -9.64 -2.00 -26.15
C THR A 149 -9.88 -1.98 -24.65
N VAL A 150 -11.14 -2.21 -24.27
CA VAL A 150 -11.55 -2.38 -22.87
C VAL A 150 -12.17 -3.75 -22.66
N LEU A 151 -11.63 -4.48 -21.69
CA LEU A 151 -12.19 -5.73 -21.17
C LEU A 151 -12.90 -5.42 -19.84
N SER A 152 -14.22 -5.55 -19.83
CA SER A 152 -15.05 -5.31 -18.65
C SER A 152 -15.10 -6.54 -17.76
N VAL A 153 -15.05 -6.30 -16.44
CA VAL A 153 -15.07 -7.32 -15.39
C VAL A 153 -16.35 -7.24 -14.58
N ASP A 154 -17.11 -8.34 -14.54
CA ASP A 154 -18.20 -8.56 -13.60
C ASP A 154 -17.66 -9.17 -12.31
N ILE A 155 -17.41 -8.35 -11.29
CA ILE A 155 -16.88 -8.84 -10.01
C ILE A 155 -17.84 -9.78 -9.27
N THR A 156 -19.10 -9.89 -9.70
CA THR A 156 -20.06 -10.84 -9.13
C THR A 156 -19.98 -12.23 -9.77
N ALA A 157 -19.33 -12.38 -10.92
CA ALA A 157 -19.22 -13.65 -11.66
C ALA A 157 -18.56 -14.77 -10.84
N HIS A 158 -17.59 -14.39 -9.99
CA HIS A 158 -16.89 -15.31 -9.08
C HIS A 158 -17.52 -15.41 -7.68
N MET A 159 -18.67 -14.79 -7.42
CA MET A 159 -19.43 -15.03 -6.20
C MET A 159 -20.13 -16.40 -6.23
N PRO A 160 -20.42 -17.02 -5.07
CA PRO A 160 -21.28 -18.19 -4.99
C PRO A 160 -22.64 -17.97 -5.67
N ALA A 161 -23.21 -19.03 -6.27
CA ALA A 161 -24.49 -18.95 -6.97
C ALA A 161 -25.61 -18.38 -6.08
N LYS A 162 -25.64 -18.73 -4.79
CA LYS A 162 -26.58 -18.18 -3.81
C LYS A 162 -26.51 -16.65 -3.75
N ASN A 163 -25.31 -16.08 -3.64
CA ASN A 163 -25.11 -14.63 -3.56
C ASN A 163 -25.53 -13.94 -4.85
N ARG A 164 -25.22 -14.54 -6.01
CA ARG A 164 -25.64 -14.02 -7.31
C ARG A 164 -27.15 -13.99 -7.46
N ILE A 165 -27.86 -15.05 -7.03
CA ILE A 165 -29.33 -15.11 -7.04
C ILE A 165 -29.90 -14.05 -6.11
N LEU A 166 -29.36 -13.85 -4.90
CA LEU A 166 -29.82 -12.84 -3.96
C LEU A 166 -29.73 -11.42 -4.55
N LEU A 167 -28.70 -11.14 -5.35
CA LEU A 167 -28.57 -9.86 -6.04
C LEU A 167 -29.65 -9.62 -7.10
N THR A 168 -30.33 -10.65 -7.61
CA THR A 168 -31.41 -10.51 -8.60
C THR A 168 -32.78 -10.26 -8.00
N LEU A 169 -32.93 -10.42 -6.69
CA LEU A 169 -34.22 -10.24 -6.01
C LEU A 169 -34.76 -8.80 -6.21
N PRO A 170 -36.08 -8.64 -6.41
CA PRO A 170 -36.71 -7.34 -6.67
C PRO A 170 -36.91 -6.48 -5.41
N VAL A 171 -36.08 -6.68 -4.37
CA VAL A 171 -36.14 -5.92 -3.12
C VAL A 171 -35.14 -4.74 -3.13
N LYS A 172 -35.43 -3.68 -2.38
CA LYS A 172 -34.63 -2.45 -2.35
C LYS A 172 -33.16 -2.70 -1.96
N ALA A 173 -32.94 -3.56 -0.97
CA ALA A 173 -31.58 -3.91 -0.51
C ALA A 173 -30.76 -4.59 -1.61
N ALA A 174 -31.33 -5.59 -2.30
CA ALA A 174 -30.66 -6.30 -3.38
C ALA A 174 -30.37 -5.36 -4.58
N ARG A 175 -31.31 -4.45 -4.92
CA ARG A 175 -31.08 -3.45 -5.97
C ARG A 175 -29.92 -2.49 -5.63
N LYS A 176 -29.89 -2.00 -4.37
CA LYS A 176 -28.82 -1.11 -3.90
C LYS A 176 -27.45 -1.83 -3.93
N GLN A 177 -27.41 -3.07 -3.45
CA GLN A 177 -26.17 -3.87 -3.44
C GLN A 177 -25.72 -4.21 -4.87
N ARG A 178 -26.64 -4.60 -5.76
CA ARG A 178 -26.32 -4.83 -7.16
C ARG A 178 -25.77 -3.57 -7.83
N ALA A 179 -26.38 -2.41 -7.62
CA ALA A 179 -25.91 -1.14 -8.17
C ALA A 179 -24.52 -0.71 -7.66
N SER A 180 -24.10 -1.19 -6.48
CA SER A 180 -22.74 -0.95 -5.97
C SER A 180 -21.69 -1.93 -6.51
N LEU A 181 -22.10 -3.00 -7.20
CA LEU A 181 -21.21 -4.05 -7.70
C LEU A 181 -21.20 -4.15 -9.23
N ARG A 182 -22.27 -3.72 -9.89
CA ARG A 182 -22.50 -3.84 -11.33
C ARG A 182 -22.90 -2.49 -11.93
N SER A 183 -22.43 -2.25 -13.14
CA SER A 183 -22.83 -1.08 -13.95
C SER A 183 -23.04 -1.47 -15.40
N PRO A 184 -23.89 -0.74 -16.16
CA PRO A 184 -23.96 -0.90 -17.60
C PRO A 184 -22.61 -0.58 -18.25
N VAL A 185 -22.22 -1.39 -19.23
CA VAL A 185 -21.01 -1.16 -20.01
C VAL A 185 -21.34 -0.90 -21.48
N PRO A 186 -20.52 -0.13 -22.21
CA PRO A 186 -20.68 0.05 -23.66
C PRO A 186 -20.64 -1.31 -24.38
N SER A 187 -21.39 -1.44 -25.48
CA SER A 187 -21.40 -2.66 -26.29
C SER A 187 -20.06 -2.97 -26.97
N SER A 188 -19.18 -1.98 -27.07
CA SER A 188 -17.81 -2.14 -27.56
C SER A 188 -16.87 -2.76 -26.54
N ALA A 189 -17.22 -2.78 -25.24
CA ALA A 189 -16.39 -3.43 -24.22
C ALA A 189 -16.54 -4.97 -24.33
N LEU A 190 -15.40 -5.64 -24.37
CA LEU A 190 -15.33 -7.11 -24.34
C LEU A 190 -15.54 -7.61 -22.89
N SER A 191 -16.03 -8.83 -22.73
CA SER A 191 -16.09 -9.43 -21.38
C SER A 191 -14.82 -10.18 -21.07
N TRP A 192 -14.09 -9.76 -20.02
CA TRP A 192 -12.89 -10.46 -19.53
C TRP A 192 -13.20 -11.91 -19.15
N ASP A 193 -14.24 -12.10 -18.32
CA ASP A 193 -14.64 -13.43 -17.85
C ASP A 193 -14.98 -14.40 -19.01
N ARG A 194 -15.58 -13.88 -20.06
CA ARG A 194 -15.88 -14.66 -21.27
C ARG A 194 -14.62 -14.95 -22.08
N ALA A 195 -13.80 -13.95 -22.32
CA ALA A 195 -12.57 -14.08 -23.10
C ALA A 195 -11.61 -15.10 -22.45
N VAL A 196 -11.36 -15.01 -21.13
CA VAL A 196 -10.53 -15.98 -20.40
C VAL A 196 -11.10 -17.39 -20.45
N ARG A 197 -12.42 -17.56 -20.32
CA ARG A 197 -13.04 -18.88 -20.38
C ARG A 197 -12.94 -19.53 -21.76
N GLU A 198 -13.02 -18.75 -22.84
CA GLU A 198 -13.00 -19.23 -24.23
C GLU A 198 -11.58 -19.41 -24.78
N ALA A 199 -10.58 -18.70 -24.23
CA ALA A 199 -9.19 -18.83 -24.63
C ALA A 199 -8.57 -20.17 -24.22
N SER A 200 -7.58 -20.64 -25.00
CA SER A 200 -6.66 -21.69 -24.58
C SER A 200 -5.55 -21.10 -23.69
N PRO A 201 -4.90 -21.90 -22.82
CA PRO A 201 -3.71 -21.45 -22.11
C PRO A 201 -2.60 -21.01 -23.07
N LEU A 202 -1.81 -20.02 -22.66
CA LEU A 202 -0.65 -19.57 -23.45
C LEU A 202 0.36 -20.71 -23.63
N PRO A 203 0.98 -20.87 -24.82
CA PRO A 203 1.96 -21.91 -25.03
C PRO A 203 3.13 -21.86 -24.04
N ALA A 204 3.53 -23.02 -23.50
CA ALA A 204 4.58 -23.11 -22.48
C ALA A 204 5.94 -22.53 -22.92
N HIS A 205 6.22 -22.53 -24.25
CA HIS A 205 7.46 -21.98 -24.80
C HIS A 205 7.44 -20.43 -24.95
N TYR A 206 6.32 -19.76 -24.63
CA TYR A 206 6.26 -18.30 -24.70
C TYR A 206 7.25 -17.68 -23.69
N PRO A 207 8.07 -16.70 -24.12
CA PRO A 207 9.12 -16.16 -23.28
C PRO A 207 8.58 -15.49 -22.00
N HIS A 208 9.27 -15.69 -20.87
CA HIS A 208 9.01 -14.99 -19.63
C HIS A 208 9.62 -13.58 -19.61
N ALA A 209 9.08 -12.72 -18.76
CA ALA A 209 9.67 -11.43 -18.45
C ALA A 209 11.07 -11.60 -17.82
N LYS A 210 11.95 -10.62 -18.05
CA LYS A 210 13.23 -10.54 -17.35
C LYS A 210 13.05 -9.86 -15.99
N VAL A 211 13.92 -10.18 -15.06
CA VAL A 211 13.85 -9.65 -13.70
C VAL A 211 13.96 -8.12 -13.62
N ASP A 212 14.64 -7.49 -14.58
CA ASP A 212 14.81 -6.04 -14.67
C ASP A 212 13.76 -5.34 -15.54
N ASP A 213 12.81 -6.08 -16.13
CA ASP A 213 11.67 -5.46 -16.79
C ASP A 213 10.77 -4.76 -15.76
N ILE A 214 10.09 -3.70 -16.19
CA ILE A 214 9.05 -3.06 -15.39
C ILE A 214 7.86 -4.01 -15.30
N ALA A 215 7.48 -4.38 -14.08
CA ALA A 215 6.34 -5.24 -13.80
C ALA A 215 5.05 -4.45 -13.57
N VAL A 216 5.18 -3.31 -12.90
CA VAL A 216 4.05 -2.52 -12.41
C VAL A 216 4.33 -1.04 -12.55
N ILE A 217 3.29 -0.26 -12.82
CA ILE A 217 3.26 1.17 -12.61
C ILE A 217 2.21 1.47 -11.54
N LEU A 218 2.63 2.12 -10.44
CA LEU A 218 1.76 2.64 -9.41
C LEU A 218 1.59 4.15 -9.56
N HIS A 219 0.48 4.70 -9.05
CA HIS A 219 0.23 6.13 -9.07
C HIS A 219 0.16 6.68 -7.64
N THR A 220 0.93 7.74 -7.38
CA THR A 220 0.97 8.41 -6.06
C THR A 220 0.44 9.83 -6.17
N GLY A 221 -0.11 10.35 -5.08
CA GLY A 221 -0.47 11.77 -4.99
C GLY A 221 0.79 12.63 -5.14
N GLY A 222 0.87 13.44 -6.20
CA GLY A 222 1.97 14.38 -6.39
C GLY A 222 1.86 15.57 -5.42
N THR A 223 3.00 16.10 -4.98
CA THR A 223 3.08 17.29 -4.10
C THR A 223 2.47 18.55 -4.74
N ASN A 224 2.39 18.60 -6.07
CA ASN A 224 1.82 19.73 -6.85
C ASN A 224 0.45 19.38 -7.45
N GLY A 225 -0.29 18.42 -6.87
CA GLY A 225 -1.60 17.98 -7.35
C GLY A 225 -1.58 17.09 -8.61
N VAL A 226 -0.41 16.89 -9.23
CA VAL A 226 -0.27 16.00 -10.39
C VAL A 226 0.26 14.63 -9.91
N PRO A 227 -0.52 13.54 -10.04
CA PRO A 227 -0.08 12.22 -9.62
C PRO A 227 1.19 11.80 -10.35
N LYS A 228 2.17 11.23 -9.62
CA LYS A 228 3.39 10.68 -10.20
C LYS A 228 3.21 9.20 -10.50
N SER A 229 3.82 8.72 -11.57
CA SER A 229 3.82 7.31 -11.94
C SER A 229 5.14 6.67 -11.54
N VAL A 230 5.05 5.64 -10.69
CA VAL A 230 6.17 4.91 -10.09
C VAL A 230 6.30 3.56 -10.79
N PRO A 231 7.24 3.38 -11.73
CA PRO A 231 7.54 2.09 -12.33
C PRO A 231 8.38 1.25 -11.38
N LEU A 232 7.97 0.00 -11.15
CA LEU A 232 8.68 -0.97 -10.34
C LEU A 232 9.04 -2.19 -11.18
N THR A 233 10.27 -2.65 -11.09
CA THR A 233 10.74 -3.86 -11.77
C THR A 233 10.34 -5.11 -11.00
N HIS A 234 10.38 -6.26 -11.67
CA HIS A 234 10.22 -7.56 -11.00
C HIS A 234 11.26 -7.73 -9.88
N ARG A 235 12.50 -7.23 -10.07
CA ARG A 235 13.55 -7.22 -9.05
C ARG A 235 13.16 -6.42 -7.82
N ASN A 236 12.67 -5.20 -8.00
CA ASN A 236 12.25 -4.35 -6.87
C ASN A 236 11.17 -5.04 -6.03
N LEU A 237 10.13 -5.54 -6.70
CA LEU A 237 9.01 -6.22 -6.05
C LEU A 237 9.45 -7.52 -5.38
N GLY A 238 10.19 -8.38 -6.09
CA GLY A 238 10.67 -9.65 -5.56
C GLY A 238 11.58 -9.48 -4.36
N ALA A 239 12.49 -8.49 -4.39
CA ALA A 239 13.36 -8.19 -3.26
C ALA A 239 12.56 -7.75 -2.03
N ASN A 240 11.57 -6.88 -2.20
CA ASN A 240 10.77 -6.43 -1.06
C ASN A 240 9.89 -7.55 -0.49
N VAL A 241 9.37 -8.43 -1.33
CA VAL A 241 8.69 -9.66 -0.88
C VAL A 241 9.60 -10.50 0.00
N ASP A 242 10.86 -10.71 -0.40
CA ASP A 242 11.81 -11.49 0.38
C ASP A 242 12.16 -10.81 1.70
N GLN A 243 12.43 -9.50 1.68
CA GLN A 243 12.63 -8.70 2.88
C GLN A 243 11.47 -8.86 3.87
N CYS A 244 10.22 -8.70 3.40
CA CYS A 244 9.03 -8.87 4.23
C CYS A 244 8.90 -10.29 4.80
N LEU A 245 9.14 -11.33 4.00
CA LEU A 245 8.98 -12.70 4.42
C LEU A 245 10.09 -13.18 5.36
N PHE A 246 11.32 -12.68 5.20
CA PHE A 246 12.38 -12.89 6.19
C PHE A 246 12.07 -12.15 7.50
N TRP A 247 11.42 -10.99 7.43
CA TRP A 247 11.02 -10.22 8.61
C TRP A 247 9.91 -10.90 9.41
N VAL A 248 8.88 -11.44 8.72
CA VAL A 248 7.79 -12.20 9.34
C VAL A 248 8.03 -13.70 9.16
N PHE A 249 9.21 -14.17 9.56
CA PHE A 249 9.74 -15.52 9.31
C PHE A 249 8.92 -16.66 9.91
N LYS A 250 7.97 -16.38 10.82
CA LYS A 250 7.08 -17.38 11.46
C LYS A 250 5.84 -17.71 10.61
N LEU A 251 5.75 -17.24 9.36
CA LEU A 251 4.70 -17.64 8.43
C LEU A 251 5.03 -18.98 7.79
N HIS A 252 4.07 -19.91 7.83
CA HIS A 252 4.20 -21.27 7.31
C HIS A 252 3.70 -21.37 5.88
N GLU A 253 4.52 -21.95 5.01
CA GLU A 253 4.18 -22.12 3.60
C GLU A 253 3.04 -23.14 3.43
N GLY A 254 2.07 -22.82 2.55
CA GLY A 254 0.90 -23.66 2.26
C GLY A 254 -0.17 -23.70 3.36
N ALA A 255 0.04 -23.03 4.49
CA ALA A 255 -0.83 -23.13 5.66
C ALA A 255 -1.45 -21.80 6.11
N GLU A 256 -0.92 -20.66 5.65
CA GLU A 256 -1.42 -19.35 6.08
C GLU A 256 -2.69 -18.94 5.35
N VAL A 257 -3.50 -18.14 6.05
CA VAL A 257 -4.68 -17.49 5.50
C VAL A 257 -4.52 -15.97 5.66
N PHE A 258 -4.37 -15.26 4.56
CA PHE A 258 -4.20 -13.81 4.49
C PHE A 258 -5.55 -13.11 4.34
N PHE A 259 -5.73 -12.00 5.05
CA PHE A 259 -6.92 -11.18 4.90
C PHE A 259 -6.67 -10.07 3.87
N SER A 260 -7.13 -10.28 2.64
CA SER A 260 -6.89 -9.40 1.50
C SER A 260 -7.92 -8.26 1.44
N LEU A 261 -7.74 -7.25 2.30
CA LEU A 261 -8.67 -6.11 2.47
C LEU A 261 -8.09 -4.78 1.96
N LEU A 262 -6.75 -4.62 1.92
CA LEU A 262 -6.13 -3.45 1.30
C LEU A 262 -6.18 -3.59 -0.22
N PRO A 263 -6.35 -2.47 -0.94
CA PRO A 263 -6.45 -2.49 -2.40
C PRO A 263 -5.21 -3.06 -3.09
N TYR A 264 -5.39 -3.90 -4.11
CA TYR A 264 -4.31 -4.41 -4.96
C TYR A 264 -3.62 -3.32 -5.78
N PHE A 265 -4.32 -2.23 -6.07
CA PHE A 265 -3.76 -1.09 -6.80
C PHE A 265 -2.87 -0.18 -5.94
N HIS A 266 -2.74 -0.46 -4.65
CA HIS A 266 -1.83 0.23 -3.75
C HIS A 266 -0.61 -0.65 -3.44
N ALA A 267 0.60 -0.08 -3.37
CA ALA A 267 1.84 -0.82 -3.13
C ALA A 267 1.76 -1.82 -1.98
N PHE A 268 1.13 -1.43 -0.86
CA PHE A 268 0.99 -2.26 0.33
C PHE A 268 0.14 -3.51 0.08
N GLY A 269 -1.03 -3.35 -0.55
CA GLY A 269 -1.90 -4.47 -0.92
C GLY A 269 -1.27 -5.33 -2.03
N LEU A 270 -0.62 -4.72 -3.02
CA LEU A 270 0.08 -5.42 -4.09
C LEU A 270 1.15 -6.36 -3.52
N THR A 271 2.06 -5.84 -2.71
CA THR A 271 3.20 -6.63 -2.21
C THR A 271 2.77 -7.75 -1.28
N PHE A 272 1.84 -7.48 -0.36
CA PHE A 272 1.42 -8.52 0.58
C PHE A 272 0.42 -9.51 -0.01
N PHE A 273 -0.50 -9.07 -0.88
CA PHE A 273 -1.57 -9.97 -1.37
C PHE A 273 -1.29 -10.54 -2.76
N LEU A 274 -0.81 -9.73 -3.72
CA LEU A 274 -0.50 -10.30 -5.03
C LEU A 274 0.83 -11.06 -5.06
N LEU A 275 1.76 -10.81 -4.12
CA LEU A 275 3.11 -11.39 -4.20
C LEU A 275 3.47 -12.23 -2.97
N ALA A 276 3.56 -11.66 -1.76
CA ALA A 276 4.04 -12.36 -0.57
C ALA A 276 3.14 -13.54 -0.17
N SER A 277 1.81 -13.39 -0.26
CA SER A 277 0.87 -14.48 -0.01
C SER A 277 1.07 -15.64 -1.00
N VAL A 278 1.32 -15.31 -2.27
CA VAL A 278 1.57 -16.31 -3.33
C VAL A 278 2.90 -17.02 -3.09
N LYS A 279 3.96 -16.29 -2.75
CA LYS A 279 5.26 -16.91 -2.41
C LYS A 279 5.15 -17.87 -1.22
N LYS A 280 4.21 -17.62 -0.30
CA LYS A 280 3.88 -18.51 0.82
C LYS A 280 2.82 -19.58 0.48
N ALA A 281 2.36 -19.66 -0.77
CA ALA A 281 1.24 -20.53 -1.16
C ALA A 281 0.06 -20.42 -0.19
N ALA A 282 -0.21 -19.21 0.31
CA ALA A 282 -1.25 -18.91 1.30
C ALA A 282 -2.62 -18.79 0.64
N THR A 283 -3.67 -19.07 1.40
CA THR A 283 -5.03 -18.72 0.99
C THR A 283 -5.29 -17.24 1.25
N GLN A 284 -5.90 -16.55 0.30
CA GLN A 284 -6.39 -15.19 0.50
C GLN A 284 -7.90 -15.17 0.67
N VAL A 285 -8.38 -14.58 1.76
CA VAL A 285 -9.79 -14.20 1.92
C VAL A 285 -9.95 -12.81 1.31
N VAL A 286 -10.63 -12.73 0.18
CA VAL A 286 -10.72 -11.53 -0.66
C VAL A 286 -12.08 -10.87 -0.51
N LEU A 287 -12.08 -9.56 -0.23
CA LEU A 287 -13.28 -8.71 -0.27
C LEU A 287 -13.01 -7.49 -1.16
N PRO A 288 -13.98 -7.06 -1.98
CA PRO A 288 -13.80 -5.95 -2.92
C PRO A 288 -13.67 -4.59 -2.25
N LYS A 289 -14.13 -4.47 -1.01
CA LYS A 289 -14.02 -3.29 -0.15
C LYS A 289 -13.99 -3.71 1.31
N PHE A 290 -13.39 -2.89 2.14
CA PHE A 290 -13.42 -3.08 3.59
C PHE A 290 -14.82 -2.83 4.16
N ASP A 291 -15.36 -3.84 4.82
CA ASP A 291 -16.62 -3.81 5.57
C ASP A 291 -16.46 -4.75 6.77
N VAL A 292 -16.74 -4.28 7.98
CA VAL A 292 -16.45 -5.02 9.21
C VAL A 292 -17.31 -6.29 9.32
N ASP A 293 -18.61 -6.18 9.02
CA ASP A 293 -19.52 -7.31 9.15
C ASP A 293 -19.16 -8.42 8.16
N LEU A 294 -18.90 -8.05 6.90
CA LEU A 294 -18.43 -8.99 5.88
C LEU A 294 -17.07 -9.59 6.22
N ALA A 295 -16.16 -8.80 6.80
CA ALA A 295 -14.85 -9.28 7.22
C ALA A 295 -14.98 -10.32 8.35
N LEU A 296 -15.75 -10.04 9.39
CA LEU A 296 -15.98 -10.98 10.48
C LEU A 296 -16.74 -12.23 10.03
N GLU A 297 -17.72 -12.10 9.11
CA GLU A 297 -18.40 -13.25 8.50
C GLU A 297 -17.42 -14.12 7.71
N ALA A 298 -16.56 -13.48 6.89
CA ALA A 298 -15.54 -14.19 6.12
C ALA A 298 -14.52 -14.89 7.02
N HIS A 299 -14.10 -14.24 8.12
CA HIS A 299 -13.20 -14.82 9.12
C HIS A 299 -13.84 -16.05 9.82
N ARG A 300 -15.12 -15.99 10.24
CA ARG A 300 -15.83 -17.15 10.80
C ARG A 300 -15.91 -18.34 9.85
N ARG A 301 -16.04 -18.07 8.54
CA ARG A 301 -16.05 -19.10 7.50
C ARG A 301 -14.67 -19.69 7.25
N ARG A 302 -13.66 -18.84 7.18
CA ARG A 302 -12.25 -19.21 6.95
C ARG A 302 -11.37 -18.43 7.91
N PRO A 303 -10.96 -19.02 9.01
CA PRO A 303 -10.13 -18.35 10.00
C PRO A 303 -8.83 -17.81 9.40
N VAL A 304 -8.63 -16.52 9.53
CA VAL A 304 -7.45 -15.79 9.04
C VAL A 304 -6.32 -15.94 10.05
N THR A 305 -5.09 -16.08 9.56
CA THR A 305 -3.89 -16.25 10.40
C THR A 305 -2.95 -15.05 10.35
N PHE A 306 -3.03 -14.25 9.27
CA PHE A 306 -2.19 -13.08 9.03
C PHE A 306 -3.01 -11.92 8.45
N PHE A 307 -2.90 -10.75 9.07
CA PHE A 307 -3.64 -9.57 8.64
C PHE A 307 -2.73 -8.37 8.41
N VAL A 308 -2.89 -7.74 7.24
CA VAL A 308 -2.21 -6.50 6.86
C VAL A 308 -3.24 -5.42 6.65
N GLY A 309 -3.07 -4.27 7.32
CA GLY A 309 -4.08 -3.21 7.31
C GLY A 309 -3.55 -1.85 7.72
N VAL A 310 -4.46 -0.90 7.86
CA VAL A 310 -4.20 0.43 8.40
C VAL A 310 -4.88 0.57 9.77
N PRO A 311 -4.45 1.46 10.68
CA PRO A 311 -4.95 1.56 12.04
C PRO A 311 -6.47 1.59 12.20
N PRO A 312 -7.26 2.33 11.38
CA PRO A 312 -8.72 2.30 11.47
C PRO A 312 -9.35 0.92 11.18
N MET A 313 -8.70 0.08 10.37
CA MET A 313 -9.19 -1.28 10.11
C MET A 313 -9.01 -2.17 11.33
N PHE A 314 -7.85 -2.08 12.00
CA PHE A 314 -7.58 -2.80 13.25
C PHE A 314 -8.56 -2.42 14.33
N GLU A 315 -8.79 -1.12 14.55
CA GLU A 315 -9.74 -0.61 15.53
C GLU A 315 -11.15 -1.15 15.28
N ARG A 316 -11.63 -1.03 14.04
CA ARG A 316 -13.00 -1.43 13.68
C ARG A 316 -13.20 -2.93 13.74
N ILE A 317 -12.24 -3.75 13.28
CA ILE A 317 -12.33 -5.22 13.36
C ILE A 317 -12.30 -5.66 14.83
N ALA A 318 -11.38 -5.12 15.65
CA ALA A 318 -11.29 -5.48 17.06
C ALA A 318 -12.57 -5.14 17.82
N LYS A 319 -13.14 -3.93 17.64
CA LYS A 319 -14.42 -3.53 18.23
C LYS A 319 -15.56 -4.45 17.78
N GLY A 320 -15.70 -4.66 16.48
CA GLY A 320 -16.75 -5.55 15.94
C GLY A 320 -16.61 -7.00 16.40
N ALA A 321 -15.38 -7.50 16.54
CA ALA A 321 -15.13 -8.85 17.07
C ALA A 321 -15.57 -8.97 18.54
N LEU A 322 -15.24 -7.98 19.37
CA LEU A 322 -15.68 -7.95 20.79
C LEU A 322 -17.20 -7.81 20.92
N GLU A 323 -17.83 -6.94 20.13
CA GLU A 323 -19.27 -6.70 20.13
C GLU A 323 -20.07 -7.94 19.67
N THR A 324 -19.56 -8.66 18.66
CA THR A 324 -20.24 -9.86 18.10
C THR A 324 -19.82 -11.17 18.74
N GLY A 325 -18.83 -11.15 19.64
CA GLY A 325 -18.24 -12.36 20.21
C GLY A 325 -17.49 -13.22 19.18
N THR A 326 -17.02 -12.62 18.09
CA THR A 326 -16.26 -13.33 17.07
C THR A 326 -14.82 -13.53 17.54
N ASP A 327 -14.40 -14.81 17.64
CA ASP A 327 -13.03 -15.15 17.98
C ASP A 327 -12.10 -14.86 16.80
N ILE A 328 -11.14 -13.93 16.98
CA ILE A 328 -10.11 -13.57 16.00
C ILE A 328 -8.71 -13.97 16.47
N SER A 329 -8.59 -14.86 17.46
CA SER A 329 -7.31 -15.29 18.05
C SER A 329 -6.43 -16.09 17.09
N THR A 330 -6.99 -16.60 16.00
CA THR A 330 -6.22 -17.26 14.94
C THR A 330 -5.33 -16.26 14.17
N ILE A 331 -5.60 -14.94 14.23
CA ILE A 331 -4.74 -13.91 13.63
C ILE A 331 -3.50 -13.71 14.52
N ARG A 332 -2.50 -14.54 14.29
CA ARG A 332 -1.28 -14.58 15.11
C ARG A 332 -0.39 -13.34 14.91
N PHE A 333 -0.34 -12.84 13.68
CA PHE A 333 0.50 -11.72 13.30
C PHE A 333 -0.31 -10.73 12.45
N ALA A 334 -0.07 -9.46 12.71
CA ALA A 334 -0.65 -8.37 11.96
C ALA A 334 0.42 -7.31 11.67
N VAL A 335 0.30 -6.65 10.50
CA VAL A 335 1.18 -5.55 10.11
C VAL A 335 0.33 -4.32 9.83
N SER A 336 0.57 -3.27 10.59
CA SER A 336 -0.01 -1.94 10.41
C SER A 336 0.97 -1.04 9.67
N GLY A 337 0.50 -0.29 8.68
CA GLY A 337 1.34 0.65 7.94
C GLY A 337 0.55 1.80 7.34
N ALA A 338 1.22 2.63 6.57
CA ALA A 338 0.70 3.82 5.88
C ALA A 338 0.18 4.96 6.78
N MET A 339 -0.01 4.72 8.07
CA MET A 339 -0.46 5.71 9.07
C MET A 339 0.16 5.35 10.42
N PRO A 340 0.38 6.34 11.33
CA PRO A 340 0.84 6.07 12.69
C PRO A 340 -0.15 5.18 13.45
N LEU A 341 0.36 4.17 14.15
CA LEU A 341 -0.41 3.28 15.00
C LEU A 341 -0.40 3.80 16.43
N SER A 342 -1.56 4.22 16.96
CA SER A 342 -1.65 4.62 18.35
C SER A 342 -1.56 3.41 19.29
N GLU A 343 -0.96 3.60 20.47
CA GLU A 343 -0.89 2.56 21.51
C GLU A 343 -2.29 2.01 21.88
N LYS A 344 -3.28 2.90 21.92
CA LYS A 344 -4.68 2.53 22.20
C LYS A 344 -5.20 1.50 21.20
N VAL A 345 -4.96 1.70 19.91
CA VAL A 345 -5.39 0.77 18.85
C VAL A 345 -4.56 -0.51 18.91
N ALA A 346 -3.26 -0.43 19.15
CA ALA A 346 -2.39 -1.59 19.31
C ALA A 346 -2.85 -2.48 20.48
N HIS A 347 -3.12 -1.89 21.65
CA HIS A 347 -3.62 -2.62 22.82
C HIS A 347 -5.02 -3.21 22.60
N LEU A 348 -5.93 -2.45 21.97
CA LEU A 348 -7.27 -2.96 21.62
C LEU A 348 -7.17 -4.19 20.71
N TRP A 349 -6.32 -4.12 19.67
CA TRP A 349 -6.10 -5.24 18.75
C TRP A 349 -5.52 -6.46 19.48
N GLN A 350 -4.46 -6.27 20.28
CA GLN A 350 -3.83 -7.35 21.04
C GLN A 350 -4.78 -7.98 22.06
N SER A 351 -5.66 -7.19 22.68
CA SER A 351 -6.69 -7.70 23.61
C SER A 351 -7.72 -8.57 22.90
N ALA A 352 -8.11 -8.21 21.66
CA ALA A 352 -9.12 -8.94 20.90
C ALA A 352 -8.57 -10.18 20.18
N SER A 353 -7.34 -10.08 19.62
CA SER A 353 -6.75 -11.15 18.82
C SER A 353 -5.77 -12.03 19.59
N HIS A 354 -5.20 -11.55 20.71
CA HIS A 354 -4.04 -12.12 21.38
C HIS A 354 -2.79 -12.25 20.47
N GLY A 355 -2.87 -11.71 19.25
CA GLY A 355 -1.81 -11.74 18.25
C GLY A 355 -0.86 -10.53 18.38
N ILE A 356 0.26 -10.62 17.68
CA ILE A 356 1.27 -9.55 17.62
C ILE A 356 0.92 -8.61 16.49
N ILE A 357 0.88 -7.30 16.77
CA ILE A 357 0.82 -6.25 15.75
C ILE A 357 2.20 -5.59 15.60
N LEU A 358 2.64 -5.45 14.36
CA LEU A 358 3.90 -4.84 13.94
C LEU A 358 3.60 -3.57 13.16
N GLU A 359 4.48 -2.60 13.24
CA GLU A 359 4.43 -1.40 12.41
C GLU A 359 5.39 -1.55 11.24
N GLY A 360 4.98 -1.06 10.06
CA GLY A 360 5.79 -1.03 8.84
C GLY A 360 5.75 0.36 8.21
N TYR A 361 6.90 0.83 7.74
CA TYR A 361 7.07 2.09 7.04
C TYR A 361 7.61 1.87 5.63
N GLY A 362 7.12 2.69 4.70
CA GLY A 362 7.58 2.68 3.33
C GLY A 362 6.76 3.57 2.40
N LEU A 363 7.17 3.58 1.14
CA LEU A 363 6.59 4.39 0.06
C LEU A 363 6.36 3.52 -1.18
N SER A 364 5.53 3.98 -2.10
CA SER A 364 5.36 3.29 -3.40
C SER A 364 6.69 3.12 -4.13
N GLU A 365 7.57 4.10 -4.04
CA GLU A 365 8.92 4.14 -4.60
C GLU A 365 9.88 3.08 -4.03
N THR A 366 9.48 2.42 -2.94
CA THR A 366 10.28 1.39 -2.24
C THR A 366 9.61 0.01 -2.16
N SER A 367 8.56 -0.27 -2.93
CA SER A 367 7.92 -1.56 -3.25
C SER A 367 7.15 -2.33 -2.14
N PRO A 368 6.62 -1.81 -1.03
CA PRO A 368 6.78 -0.49 -0.49
C PRO A 368 7.74 -0.39 0.71
N VAL A 369 8.13 -1.50 1.39
CA VAL A 369 8.63 -1.48 2.76
C VAL A 369 10.12 -1.13 2.85
N ILE A 370 10.44 -0.18 3.72
CA ILE A 370 11.80 0.25 4.06
C ILE A 370 12.22 -0.35 5.42
N SER A 371 11.33 -0.23 6.40
CA SER A 371 11.59 -0.59 7.79
C SER A 371 10.34 -1.10 8.50
N GLY A 372 10.51 -1.74 9.63
CA GLY A 372 9.38 -2.19 10.45
C GLY A 372 9.79 -2.70 11.82
N SER A 373 8.81 -2.86 12.69
CA SER A 373 9.02 -3.41 14.03
C SER A 373 9.49 -4.86 13.94
N PRO A 374 10.52 -5.29 14.69
CA PRO A 374 10.96 -6.68 14.73
C PRO A 374 9.88 -7.58 15.35
N LEU A 375 9.80 -8.84 14.90
CA LEU A 375 8.86 -9.85 15.42
C LEU A 375 9.35 -10.40 16.77
N SER A 376 9.58 -9.54 17.72
CA SER A 376 10.15 -9.85 19.03
C SER A 376 9.61 -8.96 20.15
N ASN A 377 10.10 -9.23 21.38
CA ASN A 377 9.83 -8.38 22.53
C ASN A 377 10.64 -7.05 22.48
N ASN A 378 11.63 -6.96 21.58
CA ASN A 378 12.43 -5.74 21.39
C ASN A 378 11.70 -4.69 20.52
N ARG A 379 10.49 -5.00 20.01
CA ARG A 379 9.70 -4.02 19.25
C ARG A 379 9.41 -2.78 20.10
N ARG A 380 9.55 -1.61 19.48
CA ARG A 380 9.22 -0.31 20.07
C ARG A 380 8.01 0.24 19.32
N LEU A 381 6.87 0.38 20.00
CA LEU A 381 5.67 0.99 19.44
C LEU A 381 5.88 2.48 19.16
N GLY A 382 5.21 3.01 18.14
CA GLY A 382 5.34 4.43 17.75
C GLY A 382 6.62 4.73 16.99
N THR A 383 7.31 3.69 16.47
CA THR A 383 8.51 3.85 15.65
C THR A 383 8.27 3.36 14.23
N LEU A 384 9.09 3.84 13.28
CA LEU A 384 9.17 3.26 11.94
C LEU A 384 9.88 1.88 11.95
N GLY A 385 10.36 1.45 13.12
CA GLY A 385 11.11 0.22 13.31
C GLY A 385 12.55 0.29 12.82
N LEU A 386 13.06 -0.87 12.43
CA LEU A 386 14.43 -1.10 11.96
C LEU A 386 14.44 -1.23 10.44
N PRO A 387 15.43 -0.68 9.71
CA PRO A 387 15.63 -0.96 8.29
C PRO A 387 15.61 -2.47 8.00
N PHE A 388 14.97 -2.87 6.91
CA PHE A 388 14.90 -4.27 6.50
C PHE A 388 16.23 -4.77 5.93
N PRO A 389 16.45 -6.10 5.86
CA PRO A 389 17.63 -6.68 5.24
C PRO A 389 17.94 -6.08 3.86
N SER A 390 19.22 -5.90 3.54
CA SER A 390 19.68 -5.25 2.29
C SER A 390 19.20 -3.82 2.08
N THR A 391 18.63 -3.17 3.10
CA THR A 391 18.21 -1.76 3.05
C THR A 391 19.19 -0.89 3.80
N GLN A 392 19.79 0.05 3.11
CA GLN A 392 20.65 1.07 3.70
C GLN A 392 19.85 2.35 3.94
N VAL A 393 20.01 2.93 5.11
CA VAL A 393 19.37 4.19 5.50
C VAL A 393 20.42 5.17 5.99
N ARG A 394 20.29 6.43 5.57
CA ARG A 394 21.01 7.59 6.13
C ARG A 394 20.01 8.61 6.61
N LEU A 395 20.34 9.34 7.66
CA LEU A 395 19.67 10.57 8.04
C LEU A 395 20.61 11.74 7.73
N VAL A 396 20.14 12.67 6.89
CA VAL A 396 20.95 13.80 6.43
C VAL A 396 20.34 15.13 6.86
N ASP A 397 21.19 16.14 6.92
CA ASP A 397 20.79 17.51 7.24
C ASP A 397 19.75 18.01 6.22
N LEU A 398 18.73 18.74 6.69
CA LEU A 398 17.62 19.19 5.84
C LEU A 398 18.04 20.28 4.84
N ASP A 399 19.04 21.09 5.20
CA ASP A 399 19.56 22.18 4.35
C ASP A 399 20.72 21.71 3.47
N ASP A 400 21.48 20.67 3.91
CA ASP A 400 22.62 20.12 3.20
C ASP A 400 22.57 18.57 3.18
N PRO A 401 21.88 17.97 2.20
CA PRO A 401 21.69 16.51 2.12
C PRO A 401 22.98 15.72 1.87
N THR A 402 24.12 16.38 1.72
CA THR A 402 25.43 15.71 1.65
C THR A 402 25.98 15.34 3.02
N LYS A 403 25.45 15.94 4.10
CA LYS A 403 25.92 15.76 5.47
C LYS A 403 25.02 14.83 6.28
N ASP A 404 25.60 13.77 6.82
CA ASP A 404 24.91 12.92 7.80
C ASP A 404 24.73 13.66 9.14
N VAL A 405 23.56 13.54 9.71
CA VAL A 405 23.30 14.02 11.08
C VAL A 405 23.83 13.02 12.12
N LYS A 406 23.95 13.47 13.37
CA LYS A 406 24.31 12.61 14.50
C LYS A 406 23.08 11.81 14.96
N GLU A 407 23.35 10.72 15.67
CA GLU A 407 22.31 10.00 16.40
C GLU A 407 21.56 10.93 17.36
N GLY A 408 20.25 10.76 17.46
CA GLY A 408 19.36 11.63 18.22
C GLY A 408 19.06 12.99 17.57
N VAL A 409 19.61 13.27 16.37
CA VAL A 409 19.36 14.51 15.63
C VAL A 409 18.44 14.21 14.44
N ARG A 410 17.49 15.10 14.19
CA ARG A 410 16.57 15.05 13.05
C ARG A 410 17.31 15.12 11.72
N GLY A 411 16.86 14.31 10.78
CA GLY A 411 17.38 14.36 9.41
C GLY A 411 16.39 13.76 8.42
N GLU A 412 16.53 14.13 7.14
CA GLU A 412 15.78 13.51 6.06
C GLU A 412 16.23 12.06 5.89
N ILE A 413 15.26 11.15 5.76
CA ILE A 413 15.53 9.73 5.47
C ILE A 413 15.95 9.59 4.01
N LEU A 414 17.18 9.13 3.80
CA LEU A 414 17.68 8.66 2.50
C LEU A 414 17.75 7.14 2.49
N VAL A 415 17.37 6.52 1.37
CA VAL A 415 17.29 5.06 1.26
C VAL A 415 18.02 4.55 0.02
N LYS A 416 18.77 3.46 0.19
CA LYS A 416 19.27 2.58 -0.88
C LYS A 416 18.90 1.14 -0.60
N GLY A 417 18.50 0.40 -1.63
CA GLY A 417 18.19 -1.01 -1.51
C GLY A 417 17.65 -1.59 -2.81
N PRO A 418 17.58 -2.91 -2.94
CA PRO A 418 17.10 -3.57 -4.15
C PRO A 418 15.62 -3.30 -4.44
N GLN A 419 14.86 -2.91 -3.43
CA GLN A 419 13.43 -2.56 -3.52
C GLN A 419 13.18 -1.13 -4.01
N VAL A 420 14.20 -0.27 -4.08
CA VAL A 420 14.06 1.14 -4.47
C VAL A 420 13.92 1.26 -5.98
N PHE A 421 12.96 2.03 -6.45
CA PHE A 421 12.75 2.30 -7.87
C PHE A 421 13.91 3.10 -8.50
N SER A 422 13.92 3.21 -9.85
CA SER A 422 14.98 3.93 -10.56
C SER A 422 14.60 5.35 -10.94
N GLY A 423 13.33 5.76 -10.74
CA GLY A 423 12.85 7.09 -11.10
C GLY A 423 11.39 7.07 -11.59
N TYR A 424 10.80 8.25 -11.71
CA TYR A 424 9.42 8.43 -12.14
C TYR A 424 9.28 8.29 -13.66
N LEU A 425 8.19 7.68 -14.10
CA LEU A 425 7.90 7.46 -15.52
C LEU A 425 7.73 8.80 -16.26
N ASN A 426 8.52 9.00 -17.31
CA ASN A 426 8.49 10.19 -18.16
C ASN A 426 8.62 11.53 -17.39
N ALA A 427 9.32 11.52 -16.24
CA ALA A 427 9.48 12.66 -15.37
C ALA A 427 10.97 12.81 -14.90
N PRO A 428 11.88 13.17 -15.82
CA PRO A 428 13.32 13.22 -15.52
C PRO A 428 13.69 14.29 -14.48
N GLU A 429 13.00 15.42 -14.46
CA GLU A 429 13.27 16.50 -13.49
C GLU A 429 12.85 16.07 -12.07
N GLU A 430 11.68 15.47 -11.92
CA GLU A 430 11.20 14.92 -10.65
C GLU A 430 12.10 13.78 -10.17
N THR A 431 12.59 12.97 -11.10
CA THR A 431 13.55 11.91 -10.80
C THR A 431 14.87 12.51 -10.28
N ALA A 432 15.41 13.52 -10.96
CA ALA A 432 16.63 14.18 -10.52
C ALA A 432 16.52 14.83 -9.13
N ARG A 433 15.32 15.34 -8.77
CA ARG A 433 15.06 15.89 -7.42
C ARG A 433 14.88 14.81 -6.36
N ALA A 434 14.44 13.62 -6.76
CA ALA A 434 14.16 12.50 -5.86
C ALA A 434 15.42 11.71 -5.47
N PHE A 435 16.55 11.92 -6.15
CA PHE A 435 17.80 11.25 -5.85
C PHE A 435 18.93 12.25 -5.58
N THR A 436 19.84 11.85 -4.68
CA THR A 436 21.12 12.54 -4.51
C THR A 436 22.08 12.17 -5.67
N GLU A 437 23.15 12.95 -5.86
CA GLU A 437 24.16 12.68 -6.90
C GLU A 437 24.83 11.31 -6.75
N ASP A 438 24.98 10.83 -5.50
CA ASP A 438 25.52 9.51 -5.18
C ASP A 438 24.44 8.40 -5.15
N GLY A 439 23.21 8.70 -5.64
CA GLY A 439 22.14 7.74 -5.95
C GLY A 439 21.34 7.25 -4.74
N TRP A 440 21.19 8.05 -3.70
CA TRP A 440 20.24 7.78 -2.61
C TRP A 440 18.87 8.36 -2.96
N PHE A 441 17.83 7.57 -2.72
CA PHE A 441 16.46 8.04 -2.83
C PHE A 441 16.11 8.92 -1.62
N ARG A 442 15.61 10.10 -1.87
CA ARG A 442 15.12 11.07 -0.89
C ARG A 442 13.65 10.80 -0.61
N THR A 443 13.33 10.38 0.59
CA THR A 443 11.93 10.05 0.95
C THR A 443 11.08 11.31 1.16
N GLY A 444 11.69 12.42 1.54
CA GLY A 444 11.01 13.62 2.00
C GLY A 444 10.42 13.47 3.39
N ASP A 445 10.69 12.38 4.09
CA ASP A 445 10.27 12.14 5.47
C ASP A 445 11.44 12.40 6.42
N VAL A 446 11.17 12.99 7.58
CA VAL A 446 12.15 13.38 8.59
C VAL A 446 12.05 12.43 9.78
N ALA A 447 13.18 11.93 10.23
CA ALA A 447 13.23 11.00 11.36
C ALA A 447 14.42 11.29 12.30
N ILE A 448 14.38 10.65 13.47
CA ILE A 448 15.50 10.51 14.40
C ILE A 448 15.92 9.04 14.43
N ASN A 449 17.22 8.78 14.51
CA ASN A 449 17.77 7.45 14.78
C ASN A 449 18.15 7.32 16.26
N ASP A 450 17.68 6.26 16.91
CA ASP A 450 18.07 5.83 18.25
C ASP A 450 18.44 4.35 18.20
N ASP A 451 19.75 4.08 18.17
CA ASP A 451 20.32 2.72 18.14
C ASP A 451 19.70 1.83 17.04
N GLY A 452 19.57 2.38 15.83
CA GLY A 452 19.02 1.70 14.65
C GLY A 452 17.51 1.79 14.49
N TYR A 453 16.75 2.17 15.54
CA TYR A 453 15.31 2.44 15.43
C TYR A 453 15.06 3.84 14.88
N LEU A 454 14.18 3.92 13.90
CA LEU A 454 13.78 5.18 13.28
C LEU A 454 12.47 5.68 13.92
N TYR A 455 12.45 6.94 14.31
CA TYR A 455 11.27 7.62 14.83
C TYR A 455 10.85 8.70 13.84
N MET A 456 9.60 8.62 13.35
CA MET A 456 9.07 9.65 12.46
C MET A 456 8.90 10.96 13.24
N GLU A 457 9.39 12.02 12.64
CA GLU A 457 9.19 13.38 13.19
C GLU A 457 8.19 14.15 12.35
N ASP A 458 8.43 14.25 11.02
CA ASP A 458 7.57 15.02 10.12
C ASP A 458 7.82 14.69 8.63
N ARG A 459 7.14 15.41 7.75
CA ARG A 459 7.41 15.42 6.31
C ARG A 459 7.90 16.78 5.87
N ILE A 460 8.95 16.82 5.06
CA ILE A 460 9.53 18.10 4.56
C ILE A 460 8.47 18.95 3.86
N LYS A 461 7.57 18.33 3.09
CA LYS A 461 6.47 19.02 2.38
C LYS A 461 5.36 19.55 3.29
N GLU A 462 5.29 19.10 4.53
CA GLU A 462 4.31 19.51 5.53
C GLU A 462 4.90 20.55 6.50
N LEU A 463 6.22 20.80 6.41
CA LEU A 463 6.87 21.86 7.20
C LEU A 463 6.28 23.22 6.84
N ILE A 464 5.92 23.97 7.88
CA ILE A 464 5.35 25.32 7.74
C ILE A 464 6.48 26.34 7.76
N LEU A 465 6.60 27.14 6.70
CA LEU A 465 7.60 28.22 6.63
C LEU A 465 7.07 29.48 7.32
N SER A 466 7.23 29.55 8.64
CA SER A 466 6.77 30.70 9.44
C SER A 466 7.91 31.63 9.83
N GLY A 467 7.89 32.85 9.26
CA GLY A 467 8.90 33.87 9.57
C GLY A 467 10.34 33.51 9.20
N GLY A 468 10.53 32.65 8.20
CA GLY A 468 11.84 32.14 7.77
C GLY A 468 12.36 30.96 8.58
N PHE A 469 11.53 30.38 9.44
CA PHE A 469 11.86 29.19 10.21
C PHE A 469 10.98 28.02 9.80
N ASN A 470 11.56 26.82 9.78
CA ASN A 470 10.83 25.58 9.61
C ASN A 470 10.08 25.26 10.91
N VAL A 471 8.75 25.20 10.85
CA VAL A 471 7.89 24.74 11.93
C VAL A 471 7.38 23.35 11.58
N TYR A 472 7.53 22.44 12.52
CA TYR A 472 7.10 21.07 12.40
C TYR A 472 5.66 20.95 12.92
N PRO A 473 4.65 20.65 12.05
CA PRO A 473 3.26 20.51 12.48
C PRO A 473 3.08 19.58 13.66
N SER A 474 3.75 18.43 13.64
CA SER A 474 3.68 17.41 14.69
C SER A 474 4.04 17.95 16.08
N GLN A 475 5.07 18.81 16.18
CA GLN A 475 5.47 19.41 17.48
C GLN A 475 4.41 20.34 18.03
N VAL A 476 3.80 21.13 17.16
CA VAL A 476 2.70 22.01 17.56
C VAL A 476 1.49 21.19 17.97
N GLU A 477 1.18 20.12 17.23
CA GLU A 477 0.09 19.20 17.55
C GLU A 477 0.29 18.50 18.90
N GLU A 478 1.50 18.01 19.20
CA GLU A 478 1.81 17.42 20.50
C GLU A 478 1.52 18.36 21.66
N VAL A 479 1.96 19.62 21.56
CA VAL A 479 1.69 20.63 22.58
C VAL A 479 0.19 20.91 22.68
N MET A 480 -0.48 21.04 21.54
CA MET A 480 -1.91 21.35 21.52
C MET A 480 -2.79 20.19 22.01
N ARG A 481 -2.38 18.93 21.85
CA ARG A 481 -3.07 17.76 22.45
C ARG A 481 -3.08 17.79 23.98
N LEU A 482 -2.11 18.47 24.59
CA LEU A 482 -2.06 18.64 26.04
C LEU A 482 -2.97 19.78 26.55
N TYR A 483 -3.59 20.56 25.66
CA TYR A 483 -4.53 21.61 26.05
C TYR A 483 -5.81 20.96 26.63
N PRO A 484 -6.32 21.46 27.79
CA PRO A 484 -7.48 20.87 28.46
C PRO A 484 -8.71 20.77 27.53
N GLY A 485 -9.27 19.57 27.40
CA GLY A 485 -10.45 19.30 26.58
C GLY A 485 -10.20 19.17 25.07
N VAL A 486 -8.96 19.18 24.61
CA VAL A 486 -8.62 18.84 23.22
C VAL A 486 -8.58 17.32 23.07
N ARG A 487 -9.45 16.78 22.20
CA ARG A 487 -9.49 15.37 21.85
C ARG A 487 -8.57 15.04 20.68
N ASP A 488 -8.49 15.95 19.69
CA ASP A 488 -7.64 15.81 18.51
C ASP A 488 -7.29 17.18 17.94
N VAL A 489 -6.19 17.24 17.16
CA VAL A 489 -5.69 18.48 16.56
C VAL A 489 -5.01 18.18 15.23
N ALA A 490 -5.18 19.08 14.27
CA ALA A 490 -4.41 19.13 13.05
C ALA A 490 -3.78 20.51 12.90
N VAL A 491 -2.49 20.55 12.51
CA VAL A 491 -1.74 21.78 12.29
C VAL A 491 -1.26 21.85 10.85
N VAL A 492 -1.49 23.00 10.20
CA VAL A 492 -1.13 23.21 8.79
C VAL A 492 -0.56 24.61 8.57
N GLY A 493 0.22 24.77 7.50
CA GLY A 493 0.59 26.07 6.98
C GLY A 493 -0.62 26.76 6.34
N TYR A 494 -0.95 27.96 6.80
CA TYR A 494 -1.98 28.78 6.19
C TYR A 494 -1.33 29.90 5.39
N PRO A 495 -1.49 29.96 4.05
CA PRO A 495 -0.88 30.99 3.23
C PRO A 495 -1.46 32.37 3.56
N VAL A 496 -0.58 33.34 3.80
CA VAL A 496 -0.94 34.76 4.00
C VAL A 496 -0.72 35.55 2.71
N ASP A 497 0.33 35.19 1.97
CA ASP A 497 0.65 35.70 0.64
C ASP A 497 1.48 34.64 -0.13
N ASP A 498 1.92 34.97 -1.36
CA ASP A 498 2.65 34.04 -2.25
C ASP A 498 3.97 33.48 -1.66
N SER A 499 4.46 34.04 -0.55
CA SER A 499 5.78 33.71 0.01
C SER A 499 5.77 33.44 1.53
N ARG A 500 4.63 33.61 2.20
CA ARG A 500 4.55 33.52 3.67
C ARG A 500 3.36 32.68 4.12
N GLU A 501 3.66 31.81 5.06
CA GLU A 501 2.67 31.01 5.77
C GLU A 501 2.65 31.38 7.27
N VAL A 502 1.54 31.12 7.90
CA VAL A 502 1.39 31.13 9.36
C VAL A 502 0.87 29.80 9.85
N VAL A 503 1.23 29.45 11.07
CA VAL A 503 0.75 28.24 11.73
C VAL A 503 -0.75 28.37 11.99
N ALA A 504 -1.56 27.46 11.45
CA ALA A 504 -2.98 27.31 11.73
C ALA A 504 -3.22 25.99 12.46
N ALA A 505 -4.05 25.98 13.49
CA ALA A 505 -4.46 24.80 14.22
C ALA A 505 -5.99 24.61 14.14
N ALA A 506 -6.41 23.40 13.80
CA ALA A 506 -7.81 22.97 13.89
C ALA A 506 -7.96 22.03 15.10
N LEU A 507 -8.88 22.34 16.01
CA LEU A 507 -9.07 21.61 17.26
C LEU A 507 -10.38 20.84 17.25
N VAL A 508 -10.33 19.58 17.64
CA VAL A 508 -11.50 18.77 17.96
C VAL A 508 -11.60 18.65 19.48
N MET A 509 -12.66 19.19 20.05
CA MET A 509 -12.85 19.20 21.51
C MET A 509 -13.57 17.94 22.00
N ASP A 510 -13.35 17.58 23.25
CA ASP A 510 -14.16 16.59 23.96
C ASP A 510 -15.62 17.03 24.05
N GLU A 511 -16.53 16.08 24.19
CA GLU A 511 -17.96 16.37 24.32
C GLU A 511 -18.23 17.21 25.57
N GLY A 512 -18.82 18.40 25.39
CA GLY A 512 -19.08 19.36 26.46
C GLY A 512 -17.91 20.30 26.81
N ALA A 513 -16.74 20.14 26.19
CA ALA A 513 -15.65 21.10 26.36
C ALA A 513 -15.88 22.36 25.49
N THR A 514 -15.44 23.51 26.02
CA THR A 514 -15.56 24.78 25.30
C THR A 514 -14.36 24.98 24.38
N LEU A 515 -14.60 25.37 23.13
CA LEU A 515 -13.52 25.73 22.21
C LEU A 515 -12.75 26.95 22.75
N PRO A 516 -11.41 26.86 22.89
CA PRO A 516 -10.61 27.98 23.35
C PRO A 516 -10.58 29.12 22.32
N THR A 517 -10.34 30.35 22.81
CA THR A 517 -10.03 31.47 21.92
C THR A 517 -8.59 31.37 21.40
N LEU A 518 -8.31 32.04 20.29
CA LEU A 518 -6.93 32.11 19.76
C LEU A 518 -5.95 32.70 20.80
N GLU A 519 -6.37 33.66 21.60
CA GLU A 519 -5.54 34.25 22.67
C GLU A 519 -5.16 33.19 23.72
N GLN A 520 -6.13 32.40 24.18
CA GLN A 520 -5.89 31.32 25.16
C GLN A 520 -4.94 30.24 24.59
N VAL A 521 -5.14 29.87 23.32
CA VAL A 521 -4.23 28.93 22.63
C VAL A 521 -2.82 29.51 22.55
N ARG A 522 -2.67 30.78 22.20
CA ARG A 522 -1.36 31.43 22.06
C ARG A 522 -0.65 31.59 23.41
N GLU A 523 -1.37 31.91 24.49
CA GLU A 523 -0.83 31.97 25.83
C GLU A 523 -0.31 30.59 26.27
N TRP A 524 -1.14 29.55 26.14
CA TRP A 524 -0.77 28.16 26.43
C TRP A 524 0.44 27.68 25.61
N ALA A 525 0.41 27.87 24.29
CA ALA A 525 1.48 27.46 23.41
C ALA A 525 2.76 28.26 23.61
N GLY A 526 2.65 29.54 23.99
CA GLY A 526 3.79 30.43 24.22
C GLY A 526 4.70 30.02 25.35
N GLU A 527 4.20 29.24 26.32
CA GLU A 527 5.02 28.67 27.39
C GLU A 527 5.82 27.44 26.95
N LYS A 528 5.48 26.83 25.79
CA LYS A 528 5.93 25.51 25.37
C LYS A 528 6.57 25.49 23.98
N LEU A 529 6.24 26.48 23.13
CA LEU A 529 6.70 26.56 21.73
C LEU A 529 7.46 27.86 21.48
N SER A 530 8.36 27.82 20.51
CA SER A 530 9.01 29.00 19.98
C SER A 530 8.00 29.97 19.35
N ALA A 531 8.23 31.27 19.42
CA ALA A 531 7.29 32.32 19.01
C ALA A 531 6.84 32.18 17.52
N TYR A 532 7.68 31.63 16.64
CA TYR A 532 7.36 31.37 15.23
C TYR A 532 6.47 30.13 15.04
N ALA A 533 6.42 29.20 16.01
CA ALA A 533 5.63 27.97 15.96
C ALA A 533 4.25 28.12 16.64
N ILE A 534 3.99 29.23 17.32
CA ILE A 534 2.70 29.47 17.99
C ILE A 534 1.61 29.66 16.93
N PRO A 535 0.46 28.97 17.03
CA PRO A 535 -0.66 29.14 16.11
C PRO A 535 -1.12 30.61 16.02
N ARG A 536 -1.31 31.09 14.80
CA ARG A 536 -1.82 32.42 14.50
C ARG A 536 -3.24 32.39 13.92
N LYS A 537 -3.74 31.20 13.62
CA LYS A 537 -5.10 30.94 13.19
C LYS A 537 -5.64 29.71 13.92
N LEU A 538 -6.92 29.73 14.25
CA LEU A 538 -7.62 28.65 14.95
C LEU A 538 -8.94 28.35 14.24
N GLU A 539 -9.26 27.09 14.03
CA GLU A 539 -10.54 26.57 13.51
C GLU A 539 -11.07 25.43 14.39
#